data_ef377b0066fea251a94e14ed310f4c9e
#
_entry.id   ef377b0066fea251a94e14ed310f4c9e
#
_cell.length_a   1.000
_cell.length_b   1.000
_cell.length_c   1.000
_cell.angle_alpha   90.00
_cell.angle_beta   90.00
_cell.angle_gamma   90.00
#
_symmetry.space_group_name_H-M   'P 1'
#
loop_
_entity.id
_entity.type
_entity.pdbx_description
1 polymer ?
#
loop_
_entity_poly.entity_id
_entity_poly.type
_entity_poly.pdbx_seq_one_letter_code
_entity_poly.pdbx_strand_id
1 'polypeptide(L)'
;MRKGQIKMKKYLGMSDCPISEDDEDTLGMSDYVEGLVKFVTECCTPMSIALQGDWGTGKTSFINRMIQFLENKSDGSLTIYFNTWQYSQFNMSDSLYYSFVECIVEHIEDKKPGQKKIVEDILISLRNILFDISKQIVESKTGCNLESISKEVSKHRKERMKNIKSLKENYEKLISETAGDDGRVIIFIDDLDRLNPEISVALLETIKLFMDVEKCVYVLAIDYDVVVRGIRAKYGDDMDDTKCRSFFDKIIQLPFRMPTEKYDIEKFLKNSNLKDKFSGYTEVLGKLIKNTLGSNPRTFKRIINTFELLKIVGKKKDDPYESTLLLINLIFQMHAYKYYVEFLDNEYSNAENFEEFKKDKDEVEYLQPIFEALDSLRKTRKNVIGDFYKEIKDTSVAVSLVTTSSDRKPAKITRVFVFGDEKPVESGVEAICYTVEKILEKYPAKIDEVIKNSDTYITIDETRNSSIFERKKELKVSNYDKTIYLGVHSGHVAKISQIKRILTIVDHESNDIKWYDENKEQWDIITK
;
A
#
# COMPACT_ATOMS: atom_id res chain seq x y z
N MET A 1 -40.79 -29.13 -8.53
CA MET A 1 -39.34 -29.32 -8.74
C MET A 1 -38.61 -28.64 -7.59
N ARG A 2 -37.94 -29.41 -6.74
CA ARG A 2 -37.19 -28.88 -5.58
C ARG A 2 -35.97 -28.15 -6.11
N LYS A 3 -35.90 -26.82 -5.88
CA LYS A 3 -34.65 -26.06 -6.06
C LYS A 3 -33.64 -26.61 -5.05
N GLY A 4 -32.66 -27.36 -5.53
CA GLY A 4 -31.54 -27.80 -4.70
C GLY A 4 -30.76 -26.57 -4.25
N GLN A 5 -30.72 -26.34 -2.94
CA GLN A 5 -29.77 -25.40 -2.33
C GLN A 5 -28.36 -25.93 -2.65
N ILE A 6 -27.69 -25.26 -3.57
CA ILE A 6 -26.25 -25.45 -3.78
C ILE A 6 -25.60 -24.93 -2.48
N LYS A 7 -25.14 -25.84 -1.61
CA LYS A 7 -24.28 -25.48 -0.49
C LYS A 7 -23.04 -24.81 -1.09
N MET A 8 -22.98 -23.48 -1.00
CA MET A 8 -21.75 -22.75 -1.33
C MET A 8 -20.61 -23.34 -0.49
N LYS A 9 -19.57 -23.82 -1.16
CA LYS A 9 -18.35 -24.27 -0.50
C LYS A 9 -17.79 -23.07 0.23
N LYS A 10 -17.68 -23.16 1.57
CA LYS A 10 -17.10 -22.09 2.41
C LYS A 10 -15.59 -22.06 2.15
N TYR A 11 -15.14 -21.16 1.31
CA TYR A 11 -13.71 -20.94 1.09
C TYR A 11 -13.10 -20.18 2.26
N LEU A 12 -11.83 -20.47 2.55
CA LEU A 12 -11.06 -19.77 3.56
C LEU A 12 -10.40 -18.53 2.96
N GLY A 13 -10.28 -17.48 3.75
CA GLY A 13 -9.65 -16.24 3.32
C GLY A 13 -10.52 -15.37 2.40
N MET A 14 -9.95 -14.27 1.97
CA MET A 14 -10.58 -13.27 1.12
C MET A 14 -9.72 -13.00 -0.11
N SER A 15 -10.30 -13.10 -1.29
CA SER A 15 -9.64 -12.69 -2.53
C SER A 15 -9.46 -11.16 -2.59
N ASP A 16 -8.35 -10.71 -3.16
CA ASP A 16 -8.10 -9.29 -3.47
C ASP A 16 -8.72 -8.88 -4.82
N CYS A 17 -9.52 -9.75 -5.44
CA CYS A 17 -10.24 -9.41 -6.66
C CYS A 17 -11.19 -8.23 -6.41
N PRO A 18 -11.37 -7.35 -7.41
CA PRO A 18 -12.43 -6.36 -7.40
C PRO A 18 -13.81 -7.01 -7.21
N ILE A 19 -14.75 -6.27 -6.67
CA ILE A 19 -16.14 -6.71 -6.50
C ILE A 19 -16.73 -7.07 -7.87
N SER A 20 -17.41 -8.22 -7.95
CA SER A 20 -18.18 -8.67 -9.11
C SER A 20 -19.64 -8.20 -9.03
N GLU A 21 -20.40 -8.44 -10.09
CA GLU A 21 -21.80 -8.02 -10.21
C GLU A 21 -22.72 -8.57 -9.10
N ASP A 22 -22.44 -9.79 -8.64
CA ASP A 22 -23.26 -10.51 -7.64
C ASP A 22 -22.85 -10.21 -6.19
N ASP A 23 -21.78 -9.43 -5.96
CA ASP A 23 -21.27 -9.18 -4.63
C ASP A 23 -22.09 -8.10 -3.91
N GLU A 24 -22.42 -8.33 -2.63
CA GLU A 24 -23.07 -7.32 -1.80
C GLU A 24 -22.16 -6.13 -1.51
N ASP A 25 -22.75 -4.94 -1.32
CA ASP A 25 -22.04 -3.76 -0.82
C ASP A 25 -21.72 -3.90 0.67
N THR A 26 -20.62 -4.54 0.97
CA THR A 26 -20.18 -4.77 2.34
C THR A 26 -19.53 -3.56 3.01
N LEU A 27 -19.15 -2.54 2.23
CA LEU A 27 -18.47 -1.34 2.72
C LEU A 27 -19.37 -0.09 2.82
N GLY A 28 -20.64 -0.19 2.37
CA GLY A 28 -21.57 0.95 2.39
C GLY A 28 -21.27 2.02 1.35
N MET A 29 -20.87 1.61 0.14
CA MET A 29 -20.45 2.52 -0.93
C MET A 29 -21.57 2.90 -1.90
N SER A 30 -22.73 2.23 -1.83
CA SER A 30 -23.81 2.34 -2.81
C SER A 30 -24.26 3.78 -3.04
N ASP A 31 -24.46 4.57 -1.99
CA ASP A 31 -24.91 5.97 -2.11
C ASP A 31 -23.92 6.84 -2.91
N TYR A 32 -22.61 6.61 -2.72
CA TYR A 32 -21.58 7.33 -3.46
C TYR A 32 -21.51 6.89 -4.92
N VAL A 33 -21.67 5.60 -5.19
CA VAL A 33 -21.74 5.05 -6.53
C VAL A 33 -22.95 5.62 -7.27
N GLU A 34 -24.15 5.56 -6.66
CA GLU A 34 -25.39 6.08 -7.23
C GLU A 34 -25.29 7.60 -7.49
N GLY A 35 -24.72 8.35 -6.56
CA GLY A 35 -24.49 9.78 -6.71
C GLY A 35 -23.59 10.09 -7.91
N LEU A 36 -22.48 9.37 -8.07
CA LEU A 36 -21.57 9.60 -9.19
C LEU A 36 -22.16 9.07 -10.51
N VAL A 37 -22.90 7.95 -10.49
CA VAL A 37 -23.65 7.47 -11.65
C VAL A 37 -24.67 8.50 -12.12
N LYS A 38 -25.44 9.10 -11.21
CA LYS A 38 -26.36 10.18 -11.54
C LYS A 38 -25.61 11.38 -12.14
N PHE A 39 -24.48 11.76 -11.55
CA PHE A 39 -23.69 12.87 -12.05
C PHE A 39 -23.18 12.60 -13.49
N VAL A 40 -22.59 11.45 -13.79
CA VAL A 40 -22.05 11.14 -15.13
C VAL A 40 -23.15 11.00 -16.18
N THR A 41 -24.39 10.68 -15.81
CA THR A 41 -25.53 10.62 -16.72
C THR A 41 -26.19 11.98 -16.97
N GLU A 42 -26.04 12.98 -16.08
CA GLU A 42 -26.75 14.25 -16.14
C GLU A 42 -25.82 15.47 -16.31
N CYS A 43 -24.50 15.34 -16.11
CA CYS A 43 -23.56 16.47 -16.20
C CYS A 43 -23.47 17.04 -17.62
N CYS A 44 -22.99 18.28 -17.72
CA CYS A 44 -22.56 18.84 -19.00
C CYS A 44 -21.39 18.05 -19.57
N THR A 45 -21.38 17.77 -20.85
CA THR A 45 -20.28 17.14 -21.57
C THR A 45 -19.55 18.16 -22.47
N PRO A 46 -18.28 17.99 -22.75
CA PRO A 46 -17.40 16.91 -22.26
C PRO A 46 -17.05 17.03 -20.77
N MET A 47 -16.88 15.88 -20.09
CA MET A 47 -16.54 15.86 -18.66
C MET A 47 -15.41 14.87 -18.39
N SER A 48 -14.43 15.28 -17.58
CA SER A 48 -13.35 14.40 -17.09
C SER A 48 -13.32 14.37 -15.57
N ILE A 49 -13.40 13.16 -15.02
CA ILE A 49 -13.51 12.89 -13.58
C ILE A 49 -12.32 12.04 -13.15
N ALA A 50 -11.60 12.47 -12.12
CA ALA A 50 -10.59 11.63 -11.48
C ALA A 50 -11.16 10.94 -10.26
N LEU A 51 -11.23 9.63 -10.27
CA LEU A 51 -11.49 8.79 -9.11
C LEU A 51 -10.18 8.60 -8.35
N GLN A 52 -9.94 9.43 -7.33
CA GLN A 52 -8.66 9.52 -6.61
C GLN A 52 -8.64 8.64 -5.38
N GLY A 53 -7.54 7.95 -5.17
CA GLY A 53 -7.30 7.18 -3.95
C GLY A 53 -6.04 6.35 -4.07
N ASP A 54 -5.48 6.01 -2.92
CA ASP A 54 -4.29 5.18 -2.81
C ASP A 54 -4.54 3.76 -3.36
N TRP A 55 -3.46 3.04 -3.53
CA TRP A 55 -3.56 1.66 -3.97
C TRP A 55 -4.30 0.79 -2.95
N GLY A 56 -5.28 0.02 -3.42
CA GLY A 56 -6.11 -0.86 -2.57
C GLY A 56 -7.34 -0.22 -1.95
N THR A 57 -7.63 1.07 -2.22
CA THR A 57 -8.82 1.76 -1.72
C THR A 57 -10.13 1.33 -2.37
N GLY A 58 -10.08 0.49 -3.42
CA GLY A 58 -11.27 -0.05 -4.07
C GLY A 58 -11.71 0.72 -5.32
N LYS A 59 -10.85 1.51 -5.97
CA LYS A 59 -11.17 2.26 -7.22
C LYS A 59 -11.80 1.36 -8.30
N THR A 60 -11.16 0.23 -8.62
CA THR A 60 -11.69 -0.73 -9.59
C THR A 60 -13.06 -1.29 -9.20
N SER A 61 -13.25 -1.62 -7.91
CA SER A 61 -14.55 -2.08 -7.40
C SER A 61 -15.64 -1.02 -7.53
N PHE A 62 -15.28 0.24 -7.32
CA PHE A 62 -16.17 1.39 -7.50
C PHE A 62 -16.57 1.55 -8.97
N ILE A 63 -15.60 1.47 -9.89
CA ILE A 63 -15.85 1.49 -11.34
C ILE A 63 -16.77 0.35 -11.76
N ASN A 64 -16.50 -0.89 -11.33
CA ASN A 64 -17.34 -2.05 -11.66
C ASN A 64 -18.80 -1.83 -11.23
N ARG A 65 -19.01 -1.28 -10.03
CA ARG A 65 -20.34 -0.93 -9.55
C ARG A 65 -20.99 0.18 -10.39
N MET A 66 -20.24 1.20 -10.77
CA MET A 66 -20.77 2.25 -11.65
C MET A 66 -21.21 1.68 -13.00
N ILE A 67 -20.39 0.81 -13.62
CA ILE A 67 -20.71 0.14 -14.88
C ILE A 67 -22.00 -0.66 -14.74
N GLN A 68 -22.12 -1.48 -13.68
CA GLN A 68 -23.31 -2.26 -13.38
C GLN A 68 -24.58 -1.39 -13.29
N PHE A 69 -24.50 -0.26 -12.57
CA PHE A 69 -25.63 0.66 -12.44
C PHE A 69 -25.99 1.32 -13.78
N LEU A 70 -24.97 1.66 -14.60
CA LEU A 70 -25.17 2.29 -15.91
C LEU A 70 -25.77 1.31 -16.92
N GLU A 71 -25.29 0.07 -16.96
CA GLU A 71 -25.81 -0.97 -17.88
C GLU A 71 -27.27 -1.35 -17.56
N ASN A 72 -27.69 -1.22 -16.31
CA ASN A 72 -29.08 -1.41 -15.90
C ASN A 72 -30.00 -0.22 -16.24
N LYS A 73 -29.45 0.93 -16.66
CA LYS A 73 -30.21 2.09 -17.12
C LYS A 73 -30.48 1.99 -18.63
N SER A 74 -31.72 2.23 -19.03
CA SER A 74 -32.12 2.24 -20.44
C SER A 74 -32.07 3.66 -21.05
N ASP A 75 -31.03 4.43 -20.73
CA ASP A 75 -30.88 5.83 -21.16
C ASP A 75 -30.07 6.01 -22.46
N GLY A 76 -29.72 4.90 -23.13
CA GLY A 76 -28.95 4.93 -24.38
C GLY A 76 -27.45 5.16 -24.21
N SER A 77 -26.96 5.36 -22.98
CA SER A 77 -25.54 5.52 -22.71
C SER A 77 -24.76 4.25 -22.96
N LEU A 78 -23.53 4.37 -23.47
CA LEU A 78 -22.60 3.28 -23.68
C LEU A 78 -21.44 3.39 -22.70
N THR A 79 -21.13 2.31 -21.98
CA THR A 79 -19.97 2.21 -21.09
C THR A 79 -18.83 1.47 -21.77
N ILE A 80 -17.61 2.01 -21.64
CA ILE A 80 -16.38 1.40 -22.16
C ILE A 80 -15.37 1.34 -21.02
N TYR A 81 -14.73 0.18 -20.83
CA TYR A 81 -13.72 -0.04 -19.80
C TYR A 81 -12.35 -0.33 -20.41
N PHE A 82 -11.35 0.44 -20.05
CA PHE A 82 -9.98 0.31 -20.51
C PHE A 82 -9.02 0.15 -19.31
N ASN A 83 -8.38 -1.03 -19.22
CA ASN A 83 -7.37 -1.32 -18.20
C ASN A 83 -5.97 -1.08 -18.77
N THR A 84 -5.33 0.01 -18.37
CA THR A 84 -4.04 0.45 -18.90
C THR A 84 -2.92 -0.53 -18.63
N TRP A 85 -2.93 -1.19 -17.47
CA TRP A 85 -1.89 -2.16 -17.09
C TRP A 85 -1.95 -3.43 -17.94
N GLN A 86 -3.15 -3.93 -18.22
CA GLN A 86 -3.33 -5.09 -19.07
C GLN A 86 -2.72 -4.90 -20.45
N TYR A 87 -2.95 -3.75 -21.07
CA TYR A 87 -2.40 -3.44 -22.39
C TYR A 87 -0.89 -3.17 -22.34
N SER A 88 -0.34 -2.63 -21.26
CA SER A 88 1.09 -2.35 -21.12
C SER A 88 1.95 -3.61 -20.99
N GLN A 89 1.41 -4.71 -20.42
CA GLN A 89 2.16 -5.96 -20.19
C GLN A 89 2.54 -6.70 -21.48
N PHE A 90 1.83 -6.46 -22.57
CA PHE A 90 2.12 -7.09 -23.87
C PHE A 90 3.16 -6.33 -24.72
N ASN A 91 4.10 -5.58 -24.09
CA ASN A 91 5.11 -4.75 -24.76
C ASN A 91 4.55 -3.69 -25.72
N MET A 92 3.32 -3.23 -25.46
CA MET A 92 2.66 -2.19 -26.25
C MET A 92 2.87 -0.79 -25.63
N SER A 93 3.88 -0.61 -24.79
CA SER A 93 4.16 0.67 -24.11
C SER A 93 4.34 1.84 -25.09
N ASP A 94 5.00 1.61 -26.22
CA ASP A 94 5.22 2.63 -27.26
C ASP A 94 3.97 2.91 -28.10
N SER A 95 2.91 2.11 -27.95
CA SER A 95 1.64 2.20 -28.68
C SER A 95 0.40 2.18 -27.76
N LEU A 96 0.57 2.44 -26.46
CA LEU A 96 -0.54 2.35 -25.49
C LEU A 96 -1.71 3.29 -25.85
N TYR A 97 -1.42 4.47 -26.38
CA TYR A 97 -2.44 5.38 -26.91
C TYR A 97 -3.15 4.82 -28.17
N TYR A 98 -2.45 4.03 -29.00
CA TYR A 98 -3.09 3.32 -30.10
C TYR A 98 -4.09 2.30 -29.56
N SER A 99 -3.65 1.45 -28.64
CA SER A 99 -4.51 0.45 -27.99
C SER A 99 -5.70 1.07 -27.26
N PHE A 100 -5.51 2.27 -26.68
CA PHE A 100 -6.61 3.02 -26.06
C PHE A 100 -7.68 3.40 -27.08
N VAL A 101 -7.32 4.02 -28.21
CA VAL A 101 -8.28 4.43 -29.23
C VAL A 101 -8.88 3.20 -29.93
N GLU A 102 -8.07 2.20 -30.25
CA GLU A 102 -8.50 0.92 -30.84
C GLU A 102 -9.56 0.25 -29.97
N CYS A 103 -9.30 0.09 -28.66
CA CYS A 103 -10.26 -0.47 -27.71
C CYS A 103 -11.60 0.26 -27.71
N ILE A 104 -11.58 1.61 -27.74
CA ILE A 104 -12.81 2.41 -27.76
C ILE A 104 -13.59 2.17 -29.05
N VAL A 105 -12.94 2.28 -30.21
CA VAL A 105 -13.64 2.20 -31.49
C VAL A 105 -14.14 0.79 -31.79
N GLU A 106 -13.38 -0.24 -31.42
CA GLU A 106 -13.81 -1.62 -31.56
C GLU A 106 -15.00 -1.93 -30.63
N HIS A 107 -14.94 -1.48 -29.37
CA HIS A 107 -16.04 -1.68 -28.44
C HIS A 107 -17.34 -1.00 -28.91
N ILE A 108 -17.22 0.18 -29.51
CA ILE A 108 -18.38 0.88 -30.10
C ILE A 108 -18.97 0.07 -31.26
N GLU A 109 -18.13 -0.42 -32.19
CA GLU A 109 -18.60 -1.21 -33.33
C GLU A 109 -19.24 -2.54 -32.89
N ASP A 110 -18.70 -3.20 -31.87
CA ASP A 110 -19.27 -4.42 -31.31
C ASP A 110 -20.64 -4.23 -30.67
N LYS A 111 -20.84 -3.13 -29.95
CA LYS A 111 -22.10 -2.85 -29.25
C LYS A 111 -23.15 -2.13 -30.12
N LYS A 112 -22.72 -1.32 -31.06
CA LYS A 112 -23.58 -0.57 -31.99
C LYS A 112 -23.04 -0.70 -33.44
N PRO A 113 -23.24 -1.87 -34.08
CA PRO A 113 -22.72 -2.14 -35.41
C PRO A 113 -23.31 -1.18 -36.47
N GLY A 114 -22.50 -0.89 -37.49
CA GLY A 114 -22.90 -0.04 -38.62
C GLY A 114 -21.96 1.15 -38.87
N GLN A 115 -20.97 1.35 -38.04
CA GLN A 115 -20.02 2.48 -38.13
C GLN A 115 -18.64 2.03 -38.65
N LYS A 116 -18.55 0.84 -39.21
CA LYS A 116 -17.30 0.16 -39.62
C LYS A 116 -16.39 1.07 -40.46
N LYS A 117 -16.94 1.85 -41.36
CA LYS A 117 -16.15 2.77 -42.20
C LYS A 117 -15.47 3.88 -41.36
N ILE A 118 -16.18 4.45 -40.39
CA ILE A 118 -15.63 5.50 -39.52
C ILE A 118 -14.55 4.90 -38.64
N VAL A 119 -14.78 3.72 -38.10
CA VAL A 119 -13.80 2.95 -37.30
C VAL A 119 -12.53 2.67 -38.11
N GLU A 120 -12.67 2.17 -39.35
CA GLU A 120 -11.53 1.95 -40.26
C GLU A 120 -10.76 3.23 -40.54
N ASP A 121 -11.44 4.35 -40.81
CA ASP A 121 -10.82 5.68 -41.09
C ASP A 121 -10.06 6.20 -39.85
N ILE A 122 -10.57 5.96 -38.64
CA ILE A 122 -9.89 6.30 -37.38
C ILE A 122 -8.61 5.46 -37.22
N LEU A 123 -8.70 4.13 -37.39
CA LEU A 123 -7.57 3.22 -37.25
C LEU A 123 -6.48 3.48 -38.30
N ILE A 124 -6.87 3.81 -39.54
CA ILE A 124 -5.92 4.20 -40.60
C ILE A 124 -5.20 5.51 -40.23
N SER A 125 -5.94 6.53 -39.78
CA SER A 125 -5.36 7.81 -39.36
C SER A 125 -4.37 7.64 -38.21
N LEU A 126 -4.73 6.81 -37.24
CA LEU A 126 -3.92 6.49 -36.08
C LEU A 126 -2.63 5.73 -36.46
N ARG A 127 -2.75 4.73 -37.35
CA ARG A 127 -1.62 3.97 -37.88
C ARG A 127 -0.64 4.87 -38.65
N ASN A 128 -1.15 5.80 -39.46
CA ASN A 128 -0.32 6.74 -40.20
C ASN A 128 0.46 7.67 -39.25
N ILE A 129 -0.16 8.15 -38.17
CA ILE A 129 0.51 8.97 -37.15
C ILE A 129 1.67 8.19 -36.50
N LEU A 130 1.47 6.91 -36.17
CA LEU A 130 2.49 6.04 -35.61
C LEU A 130 3.66 5.75 -36.56
N PHE A 131 3.33 5.46 -37.82
CA PHE A 131 4.32 5.20 -38.84
C PHE A 131 5.25 6.41 -39.07
N ASP A 132 4.66 7.62 -39.10
CA ASP A 132 5.43 8.86 -39.20
C ASP A 132 6.38 9.10 -38.02
N ILE A 133 5.95 8.73 -36.80
CA ILE A 133 6.79 8.84 -35.60
C ILE A 133 7.95 7.85 -35.64
N SER A 134 7.70 6.57 -35.99
CA SER A 134 8.72 5.54 -36.06
C SER A 134 9.77 5.85 -37.12
N LYS A 135 9.38 6.39 -38.26
CA LYS A 135 10.27 6.79 -39.35
C LYS A 135 11.23 7.92 -38.93
N GLN A 136 10.73 8.93 -38.21
CA GLN A 136 11.57 10.02 -37.68
C GLN A 136 12.62 9.55 -36.69
N ILE A 137 12.30 8.56 -35.84
CA ILE A 137 13.25 7.99 -34.87
C ILE A 137 14.39 7.26 -35.59
N VAL A 138 14.08 6.57 -36.69
CA VAL A 138 15.09 5.88 -37.50
C VAL A 138 15.99 6.87 -38.28
N GLU A 139 15.38 7.90 -38.88
CA GLU A 139 16.10 8.94 -39.65
C GLU A 139 17.00 9.81 -38.77
N SER A 140 16.60 10.14 -37.55
CA SER A 140 17.42 10.89 -36.59
C SER A 140 18.68 10.15 -36.15
N LYS A 141 18.70 8.82 -36.23
CA LYS A 141 19.88 7.97 -35.92
C LYS A 141 20.84 7.75 -37.08
N THR A 142 20.45 8.10 -38.30
CA THR A 142 21.25 7.78 -39.53
C THR A 142 21.99 8.96 -40.17
N GLY A 143 22.00 10.15 -39.55
CA GLY A 143 22.95 11.22 -39.88
C GLY A 143 22.85 11.82 -41.30
N CYS A 144 21.66 12.05 -41.83
CA CYS A 144 21.43 12.64 -43.14
C CYS A 144 21.41 14.18 -43.18
N ASN A 145 21.77 14.74 -44.33
CA ASN A 145 22.04 16.14 -44.65
C ASN A 145 20.92 17.14 -44.29
N LEU A 146 21.25 18.25 -43.63
CA LEU A 146 20.35 19.23 -43.00
C LEU A 146 19.42 20.01 -43.97
N GLU A 147 19.76 20.19 -45.23
CA GLU A 147 18.93 21.02 -46.15
C GLU A 147 17.75 20.28 -46.82
N SER A 148 17.91 18.96 -47.06
CA SER A 148 16.77 18.12 -47.52
C SER A 148 15.78 17.85 -46.42
N ILE A 149 16.26 17.79 -45.18
CA ILE A 149 15.47 17.53 -43.95
C ILE A 149 14.44 18.63 -43.70
N SER A 150 14.73 19.91 -43.94
CA SER A 150 13.81 21.01 -43.61
C SER A 150 12.51 21.04 -44.44
N LYS A 151 12.58 20.66 -45.71
CA LYS A 151 11.39 20.59 -46.59
C LYS A 151 10.60 19.30 -46.34
N GLU A 152 11.27 18.20 -46.12
CA GLU A 152 10.64 16.90 -45.83
C GLU A 152 10.00 16.90 -44.45
N VAL A 153 10.67 17.44 -43.42
CA VAL A 153 10.11 17.64 -42.06
C VAL A 153 8.87 18.54 -42.09
N SER A 154 8.88 19.60 -42.93
CA SER A 154 7.69 20.50 -43.05
C SER A 154 6.51 19.82 -43.76
N LYS A 155 6.75 18.94 -44.73
CA LYS A 155 5.72 18.14 -45.39
C LYS A 155 5.15 17.08 -44.44
N HIS A 156 5.98 16.30 -43.76
CA HIS A 156 5.57 15.33 -42.78
C HIS A 156 4.82 15.96 -41.58
N ARG A 157 5.24 17.16 -41.14
CA ARG A 157 4.50 17.92 -40.13
C ARG A 157 3.08 18.30 -40.58
N LYS A 158 2.92 18.75 -41.85
CA LYS A 158 1.58 19.07 -42.40
C LYS A 158 0.71 17.82 -42.53
N GLU A 159 1.25 16.71 -43.00
CA GLU A 159 0.53 15.43 -43.10
C GLU A 159 0.11 14.91 -41.73
N ARG A 160 0.98 14.98 -40.75
CA ARG A 160 0.65 14.61 -39.35
C ARG A 160 -0.45 15.46 -38.76
N MET A 161 -0.36 16.79 -38.94
CA MET A 161 -1.44 17.71 -38.50
C MET A 161 -2.77 17.39 -39.16
N LYS A 162 -2.77 17.03 -40.46
CA LYS A 162 -3.95 16.60 -41.17
C LYS A 162 -4.51 15.28 -40.60
N ASN A 163 -3.65 14.31 -40.36
CA ASN A 163 -4.06 13.01 -39.77
C ASN A 163 -4.63 13.18 -38.37
N ILE A 164 -4.02 14.00 -37.51
CA ILE A 164 -4.54 14.33 -36.18
C ILE A 164 -5.92 14.99 -36.26
N LYS A 165 -6.09 15.94 -37.19
CA LYS A 165 -7.37 16.62 -37.38
C LYS A 165 -8.45 15.64 -37.85
N SER A 166 -8.15 14.84 -38.87
CA SER A 166 -9.06 13.83 -39.41
C SER A 166 -9.42 12.78 -38.33
N LEU A 167 -8.42 12.35 -37.52
CA LEU A 167 -8.64 11.44 -36.40
C LEU A 167 -9.66 12.03 -35.42
N LYS A 168 -9.47 13.29 -35.01
CA LYS A 168 -10.37 13.96 -34.07
C LYS A 168 -11.79 14.12 -34.64
N GLU A 169 -11.92 14.60 -35.89
CA GLU A 169 -13.21 14.75 -36.54
C GLU A 169 -13.99 13.44 -36.70
N ASN A 170 -13.30 12.36 -37.09
CA ASN A 170 -13.91 11.02 -37.17
C ASN A 170 -14.29 10.48 -35.80
N TYR A 171 -13.47 10.72 -34.76
CA TYR A 171 -13.79 10.31 -33.41
C TYR A 171 -15.00 11.06 -32.85
N GLU A 172 -15.09 12.37 -33.03
CA GLU A 172 -16.25 13.19 -32.67
C GLU A 172 -17.53 12.69 -33.34
N LYS A 173 -17.45 12.39 -34.65
CA LYS A 173 -18.56 11.81 -35.40
C LYS A 173 -18.98 10.46 -34.86
N LEU A 174 -18.02 9.57 -34.58
CA LEU A 174 -18.28 8.24 -34.03
C LEU A 174 -19.01 8.34 -32.69
N ILE A 175 -18.50 9.16 -31.76
CA ILE A 175 -19.11 9.38 -30.44
C ILE A 175 -20.53 9.95 -30.58
N SER A 176 -20.73 10.96 -31.45
CA SER A 176 -22.05 11.58 -31.65
C SER A 176 -23.08 10.61 -32.20
N GLU A 177 -22.73 9.80 -33.22
CA GLU A 177 -23.60 8.77 -33.78
C GLU A 177 -23.88 7.65 -32.77
N THR A 178 -22.90 7.28 -31.94
CA THR A 178 -23.03 6.26 -30.89
C THR A 178 -23.95 6.73 -29.75
N ALA A 179 -23.78 7.94 -29.29
CA ALA A 179 -24.59 8.51 -28.21
C ALA A 179 -26.04 8.76 -28.63
N GLY A 180 -26.29 9.08 -29.92
CA GLY A 180 -27.61 9.51 -30.39
C GLY A 180 -28.01 10.87 -29.77
N ASP A 181 -29.31 11.13 -29.61
CA ASP A 181 -29.78 12.44 -29.14
C ASP A 181 -29.61 12.61 -27.63
N ASP A 182 -29.98 11.61 -26.83
CA ASP A 182 -30.06 11.68 -25.36
C ASP A 182 -28.98 10.89 -24.63
N GLY A 183 -28.28 9.96 -25.29
CA GLY A 183 -27.26 9.13 -24.69
C GLY A 183 -25.88 9.79 -24.64
N ARG A 184 -24.94 9.10 -24.06
CA ARG A 184 -23.53 9.50 -23.98
C ARG A 184 -22.60 8.30 -23.97
N VAL A 185 -21.32 8.51 -24.21
CA VAL A 185 -20.27 7.50 -24.09
C VAL A 185 -19.48 7.77 -22.83
N ILE A 186 -19.48 6.81 -21.90
CA ILE A 186 -18.79 6.91 -20.61
C ILE A 186 -17.60 5.96 -20.65
N ILE A 187 -16.39 6.51 -20.58
CA ILE A 187 -15.13 5.79 -20.74
C ILE A 187 -14.44 5.72 -19.38
N PHE A 188 -14.28 4.51 -18.87
CA PHE A 188 -13.56 4.22 -17.63
C PHE A 188 -12.13 3.82 -17.97
N ILE A 189 -11.15 4.48 -17.33
CA ILE A 189 -9.72 4.22 -17.49
C ILE A 189 -9.15 3.83 -16.15
N ASP A 190 -8.67 2.60 -16.01
CA ASP A 190 -8.22 2.02 -14.75
C ASP A 190 -6.74 1.62 -14.77
N ASP A 191 -6.17 1.40 -13.59
CA ASP A 191 -4.80 0.94 -13.36
C ASP A 191 -3.69 1.86 -13.95
N LEU A 192 -3.95 3.16 -14.10
CA LEU A 192 -2.95 4.15 -14.52
C LEU A 192 -1.74 4.22 -13.58
N ASP A 193 -1.96 3.96 -12.31
CA ASP A 193 -0.96 3.96 -11.24
C ASP A 193 0.00 2.75 -11.27
N ARG A 194 -0.27 1.77 -12.12
CA ARG A 194 0.62 0.61 -12.34
C ARG A 194 1.58 0.78 -13.52
N LEU A 195 1.40 1.81 -14.31
CA LEU A 195 2.31 2.14 -15.40
C LEU A 195 3.60 2.79 -14.89
N ASN A 196 4.64 2.76 -15.70
CA ASN A 196 5.77 3.67 -15.47
C ASN A 196 5.24 5.11 -15.39
N PRO A 197 5.63 5.91 -14.39
CA PRO A 197 5.08 7.25 -14.16
C PRO A 197 5.15 8.18 -15.38
N GLU A 198 6.23 8.13 -16.18
CA GLU A 198 6.36 8.93 -17.41
C GLU A 198 5.34 8.51 -18.48
N ILE A 199 5.10 7.20 -18.61
CA ILE A 199 4.12 6.63 -19.55
C ILE A 199 2.71 7.02 -19.13
N SER A 200 2.42 7.01 -17.83
CA SER A 200 1.12 7.45 -17.29
C SER A 200 0.81 8.90 -17.68
N VAL A 201 1.78 9.80 -17.53
CA VAL A 201 1.63 11.21 -17.91
C VAL A 201 1.50 11.36 -19.42
N ALA A 202 2.30 10.65 -20.22
CA ALA A 202 2.19 10.68 -21.67
C ALA A 202 0.81 10.20 -22.17
N LEU A 203 0.25 9.17 -21.54
CA LEU A 203 -1.10 8.69 -21.83
C LEU A 203 -2.15 9.73 -21.45
N LEU A 204 -2.06 10.37 -20.29
CA LEU A 204 -2.98 11.43 -19.86
C LEU A 204 -2.98 12.61 -20.84
N GLU A 205 -1.83 13.03 -21.34
CA GLU A 205 -1.71 14.07 -22.36
C GLU A 205 -2.35 13.66 -23.69
N THR A 206 -2.19 12.40 -24.07
CA THR A 206 -2.80 11.87 -25.30
C THR A 206 -4.31 11.78 -25.17
N ILE A 207 -4.81 11.28 -24.05
CA ILE A 207 -6.24 11.20 -23.75
C ILE A 207 -6.86 12.60 -23.77
N LYS A 208 -6.12 13.63 -23.30
CA LYS A 208 -6.58 15.02 -23.33
C LYS A 208 -6.97 15.50 -24.74
N LEU A 209 -6.37 14.98 -25.80
CA LEU A 209 -6.73 15.30 -27.19
C LEU A 209 -8.16 14.86 -27.55
N PHE A 210 -8.69 13.85 -26.85
CA PHE A 210 -10.02 13.29 -27.05
C PHE A 210 -11.04 13.75 -25.99
N MET A 211 -10.57 14.33 -24.88
CA MET A 211 -11.43 14.74 -23.76
C MET A 211 -12.35 15.93 -24.07
N ASP A 212 -12.12 16.64 -25.17
CA ASP A 212 -12.92 17.80 -25.56
C ASP A 212 -14.09 17.43 -26.51
N VAL A 213 -14.41 16.13 -26.62
CA VAL A 213 -15.49 15.63 -27.50
C VAL A 213 -16.83 15.63 -26.77
N GLU A 214 -17.83 16.26 -27.35
CA GLU A 214 -19.18 16.31 -26.80
C GLU A 214 -19.78 14.92 -26.61
N LYS A 215 -20.72 14.79 -25.68
CA LYS A 215 -21.39 13.56 -25.29
C LYS A 215 -20.45 12.48 -24.72
N CYS A 216 -19.22 12.86 -24.37
CA CYS A 216 -18.24 11.96 -23.80
C CYS A 216 -17.95 12.32 -22.33
N VAL A 217 -17.88 11.28 -21.46
CA VAL A 217 -17.48 11.40 -20.06
C VAL A 217 -16.32 10.45 -19.81
N TYR A 218 -15.23 10.96 -19.28
CA TYR A 218 -14.06 10.16 -18.91
C TYR A 218 -13.97 10.02 -17.39
N VAL A 219 -13.86 8.80 -16.89
CA VAL A 219 -13.68 8.48 -15.47
C VAL A 219 -12.34 7.77 -15.32
N LEU A 220 -11.37 8.43 -14.71
CA LEU A 220 -10.00 7.94 -14.59
C LEU A 220 -9.72 7.54 -13.14
N ALA A 221 -9.37 6.26 -12.90
CA ALA A 221 -8.86 5.82 -11.60
C ALA A 221 -7.38 6.23 -11.48
N ILE A 222 -7.09 7.13 -10.57
CA ILE A 222 -5.77 7.78 -10.46
C ILE A 222 -5.31 7.76 -9.00
N ASP A 223 -4.02 7.46 -8.82
CA ASP A 223 -3.27 7.84 -7.63
C ASP A 223 -2.52 9.14 -7.94
N TYR A 224 -2.88 10.22 -7.23
CA TYR A 224 -2.33 11.55 -7.47
C TYR A 224 -0.80 11.59 -7.31
N ASP A 225 -0.24 10.89 -6.33
CA ASP A 225 1.20 10.86 -6.07
C ASP A 225 1.97 10.19 -7.20
N VAL A 226 1.38 9.19 -7.86
CA VAL A 226 1.97 8.56 -9.05
C VAL A 226 2.03 9.54 -10.21
N VAL A 227 0.97 10.31 -10.43
CA VAL A 227 0.92 11.34 -11.48
C VAL A 227 1.96 12.43 -11.20
N VAL A 228 2.07 12.92 -9.98
CA VAL A 228 3.09 13.93 -9.58
C VAL A 228 4.50 13.41 -9.85
N ARG A 229 4.81 12.17 -9.47
CA ARG A 229 6.11 11.54 -9.77
C ARG A 229 6.37 11.47 -11.29
N GLY A 230 5.36 11.13 -12.07
CA GLY A 230 5.45 11.08 -13.53
C GLY A 230 5.69 12.46 -14.17
N ILE A 231 5.03 13.49 -13.66
CA ILE A 231 5.25 14.87 -14.12
C ILE A 231 6.69 15.30 -13.84
N ARG A 232 7.21 15.07 -12.64
CA ARG A 232 8.59 15.39 -12.28
C ARG A 232 9.60 14.60 -13.11
N ALA A 233 9.39 13.30 -13.31
CA ALA A 233 10.24 12.47 -14.15
C ALA A 233 10.31 12.98 -15.60
N LYS A 234 9.18 13.44 -16.15
CA LYS A 234 9.09 13.91 -17.55
C LYS A 234 9.56 15.34 -17.76
N TYR A 235 9.28 16.24 -16.81
CA TYR A 235 9.51 17.69 -16.97
C TYR A 235 10.62 18.25 -16.08
N GLY A 236 11.23 17.42 -15.23
CA GLY A 236 12.32 17.77 -14.33
C GLY A 236 11.84 18.10 -12.91
N ASP A 237 12.78 18.06 -11.97
CA ASP A 237 12.53 18.26 -10.53
C ASP A 237 12.13 19.71 -10.17
N ASP A 238 12.31 20.66 -11.08
CA ASP A 238 11.85 22.05 -10.93
C ASP A 238 10.31 22.21 -10.91
N MET A 239 9.58 21.12 -11.17
CA MET A 239 8.13 21.05 -11.04
C MET A 239 7.71 20.96 -9.57
N ASP A 240 7.44 22.11 -8.95
CA ASP A 240 6.88 22.16 -7.61
C ASP A 240 5.44 21.60 -7.55
N ASP A 241 4.94 21.35 -6.35
CA ASP A 241 3.59 20.78 -6.16
C ASP A 241 2.49 21.65 -6.77
N THR A 242 2.68 22.97 -6.82
CA THR A 242 1.72 23.91 -7.40
C THR A 242 1.63 23.71 -8.91
N LYS A 243 2.76 23.57 -9.60
CA LYS A 243 2.81 23.31 -11.04
C LYS A 243 2.26 21.93 -11.38
N CYS A 244 2.60 20.90 -10.57
CA CYS A 244 2.04 19.56 -10.73
C CYS A 244 0.52 19.57 -10.59
N ARG A 245 0.00 20.28 -9.59
CA ARG A 245 -1.45 20.45 -9.41
C ARG A 245 -2.09 21.19 -10.57
N SER A 246 -1.48 22.28 -11.03
CA SER A 246 -1.96 23.04 -12.21
C SER A 246 -1.95 22.22 -13.49
N PHE A 247 -1.01 21.27 -13.66
CA PHE A 247 -1.03 20.33 -14.78
C PHE A 247 -2.25 19.40 -14.68
N PHE A 248 -2.50 18.86 -13.49
CA PHE A 248 -3.62 17.96 -13.24
C PHE A 248 -4.96 18.65 -13.48
N ASP A 249 -5.13 19.89 -13.00
CA ASP A 249 -6.35 20.69 -13.14
C ASP A 249 -6.69 21.03 -14.60
N LYS A 250 -5.69 21.02 -15.52
CA LYS A 250 -5.94 21.18 -16.95
C LYS A 250 -6.54 19.94 -17.62
N ILE A 251 -6.37 18.77 -17.00
CA ILE A 251 -6.85 17.50 -17.54
C ILE A 251 -8.17 17.11 -16.86
N ILE A 252 -8.25 17.25 -15.55
CA ILE A 252 -9.37 16.80 -14.72
C ILE A 252 -10.26 17.98 -14.32
N GLN A 253 -11.54 17.87 -14.65
CA GLN A 253 -12.54 18.87 -14.31
C GLN A 253 -13.20 18.61 -12.95
N LEU A 254 -13.35 17.33 -12.58
CA LEU A 254 -13.93 16.93 -11.30
C LEU A 254 -13.01 15.93 -10.59
N PRO A 255 -12.31 16.32 -9.53
CA PRO A 255 -11.64 15.37 -8.64
C PRO A 255 -12.66 14.76 -7.67
N PHE A 256 -12.81 13.44 -7.69
CA PHE A 256 -13.62 12.67 -6.74
C PHE A 256 -12.70 11.79 -5.90
N ARG A 257 -12.54 12.12 -4.63
CA ARG A 257 -11.73 11.32 -3.71
C ARG A 257 -12.54 10.14 -3.18
N MET A 258 -11.94 8.94 -3.21
CA MET A 258 -12.54 7.74 -2.62
C MET A 258 -12.87 7.99 -1.15
N PRO A 259 -14.13 7.77 -0.72
CA PRO A 259 -14.58 8.08 0.64
C PRO A 259 -14.17 6.99 1.64
N THR A 260 -12.89 6.64 1.70
CA THR A 260 -12.37 5.55 2.54
C THR A 260 -12.69 5.74 4.02
N GLU A 261 -12.73 6.97 4.52
CA GLU A 261 -13.10 7.29 5.91
C GLU A 261 -14.56 6.93 6.26
N LYS A 262 -15.39 6.78 5.24
CA LYS A 262 -16.83 6.43 5.39
C LYS A 262 -17.09 4.93 5.24
N TYR A 263 -16.05 4.13 4.96
CA TYR A 263 -16.22 2.68 4.85
C TYR A 263 -16.70 2.08 6.18
N ASP A 264 -17.73 1.24 6.09
CA ASP A 264 -18.32 0.55 7.22
C ASP A 264 -17.62 -0.79 7.46
N ILE A 265 -16.54 -0.74 8.25
CA ILE A 265 -15.76 -1.93 8.59
C ILE A 265 -16.58 -2.91 9.44
N GLU A 266 -17.48 -2.40 10.28
CA GLU A 266 -18.35 -3.24 11.09
C GLU A 266 -19.34 -4.03 10.22
N LYS A 267 -19.98 -3.36 9.23
CA LYS A 267 -20.84 -4.00 8.24
C LYS A 267 -20.07 -5.06 7.46
N PHE A 268 -18.82 -4.75 7.06
CA PHE A 268 -17.96 -5.71 6.38
C PHE A 268 -17.71 -6.97 7.23
N LEU A 269 -17.39 -6.82 8.51
CA LEU A 269 -17.17 -7.96 9.41
C LEU A 269 -18.46 -8.78 9.63
N LYS A 270 -19.61 -8.11 9.68
CA LYS A 270 -20.93 -8.75 9.87
C LYS A 270 -21.43 -9.52 8.64
N ASN A 271 -21.13 -9.04 7.44
CA ASN A 271 -21.66 -9.60 6.19
C ASN A 271 -20.68 -10.57 5.49
N SER A 272 -19.43 -10.62 5.96
CA SER A 272 -18.44 -11.55 5.44
C SER A 272 -18.57 -12.95 6.04
N ASN A 273 -17.80 -13.91 5.51
CA ASN A 273 -17.62 -15.26 6.08
C ASN A 273 -17.09 -15.25 7.53
N LEU A 274 -16.85 -14.05 8.09
CA LEU A 274 -16.30 -13.80 9.41
C LEU A 274 -17.38 -13.58 10.48
N LYS A 275 -18.64 -13.42 10.10
CA LYS A 275 -19.75 -13.12 11.02
C LYS A 275 -19.75 -14.00 12.27
N ASP A 276 -19.63 -15.31 12.07
CA ASP A 276 -19.66 -16.27 13.17
C ASP A 276 -18.37 -16.24 14.00
N LYS A 277 -17.23 -15.88 13.36
CA LYS A 277 -15.90 -15.87 13.99
C LYS A 277 -15.68 -14.70 14.95
N PHE A 278 -16.39 -13.59 14.75
CA PHE A 278 -16.30 -12.38 15.57
C PHE A 278 -17.65 -11.99 16.18
N SER A 279 -18.57 -12.95 16.31
CA SER A 279 -19.88 -12.69 16.88
C SER A 279 -19.79 -12.05 18.26
N GLY A 280 -20.46 -10.91 18.44
CA GLY A 280 -20.42 -10.11 19.68
C GLY A 280 -19.24 -9.14 19.82
N TYR A 281 -18.25 -9.17 18.90
CA TYR A 281 -17.05 -8.32 18.95
C TYR A 281 -16.81 -7.45 17.70
N THR A 282 -17.72 -7.47 16.74
CA THR A 282 -17.60 -6.76 15.46
C THR A 282 -17.48 -5.25 15.62
N GLU A 283 -18.16 -4.65 16.61
CA GLU A 283 -18.06 -3.22 16.88
C GLU A 283 -16.67 -2.83 17.39
N VAL A 284 -16.14 -3.59 18.37
CA VAL A 284 -14.80 -3.34 18.93
C VAL A 284 -13.74 -3.48 17.84
N LEU A 285 -13.82 -4.55 17.06
CA LEU A 285 -12.88 -4.81 15.97
C LEU A 285 -13.01 -3.79 14.83
N GLY A 286 -14.21 -3.37 14.50
CA GLY A 286 -14.45 -2.32 13.50
C GLY A 286 -13.78 -0.99 13.86
N LYS A 287 -13.93 -0.56 15.13
CA LYS A 287 -13.26 0.63 15.68
C LYS A 287 -11.74 0.46 15.69
N LEU A 288 -11.25 -0.68 16.16
CA LEU A 288 -9.81 -0.97 16.20
C LEU A 288 -9.20 -0.90 14.81
N ILE A 289 -9.74 -1.65 13.84
CA ILE A 289 -9.23 -1.68 12.46
C ILE A 289 -9.21 -0.27 11.87
N LYS A 290 -10.30 0.47 12.00
CA LYS A 290 -10.42 1.83 11.45
C LYS A 290 -9.37 2.77 12.01
N ASN A 291 -9.11 2.72 13.32
CA ASN A 291 -8.22 3.64 14.02
C ASN A 291 -6.74 3.21 13.98
N THR A 292 -6.42 1.98 13.54
CA THR A 292 -5.04 1.49 13.45
C THR A 292 -4.58 1.31 12.01
N LEU A 293 -5.33 0.55 11.22
CA LEU A 293 -4.97 0.16 9.86
C LEU A 293 -5.58 1.09 8.81
N GLY A 294 -6.43 2.02 9.26
CA GLY A 294 -7.24 2.85 8.41
C GLY A 294 -8.35 2.05 7.73
N SER A 295 -8.88 2.62 6.66
CA SER A 295 -10.03 2.05 5.95
C SER A 295 -9.67 1.50 4.57
N ASN A 296 -8.41 1.07 4.37
CA ASN A 296 -7.98 0.47 3.11
C ASN A 296 -8.43 -1.01 3.03
N PRO A 297 -9.35 -1.36 2.11
CA PRO A 297 -9.88 -2.72 1.99
C PRO A 297 -8.82 -3.80 1.80
N ARG A 298 -7.77 -3.52 1.06
CA ARG A 298 -6.68 -4.48 0.81
C ARG A 298 -5.92 -4.81 2.09
N THR A 299 -5.68 -3.81 2.94
CA THR A 299 -4.96 -4.01 4.20
C THR A 299 -5.71 -4.95 5.13
N PHE A 300 -7.02 -4.73 5.34
CA PHE A 300 -7.75 -5.61 6.24
C PHE A 300 -8.10 -6.97 5.62
N LYS A 301 -8.27 -7.10 4.29
CA LYS A 301 -8.34 -8.42 3.63
C LYS A 301 -7.06 -9.23 3.88
N ARG A 302 -5.89 -8.61 3.80
CA ARG A 302 -4.60 -9.27 4.09
C ARG A 302 -4.51 -9.73 5.54
N ILE A 303 -4.91 -8.90 6.50
CA ILE A 303 -4.92 -9.29 7.91
C ILE A 303 -5.88 -10.45 8.15
N ILE A 304 -7.05 -10.43 7.56
CA ILE A 304 -8.00 -11.55 7.66
C ILE A 304 -7.40 -12.82 7.06
N ASN A 305 -6.71 -12.75 5.94
CA ASN A 305 -6.04 -13.91 5.36
C ASN A 305 -4.93 -14.45 6.29
N THR A 306 -4.16 -13.55 6.90
CA THR A 306 -3.16 -13.92 7.91
C THR A 306 -3.82 -14.57 9.13
N PHE A 307 -4.90 -13.99 9.64
CA PHE A 307 -5.69 -14.54 10.74
C PHE A 307 -6.19 -15.96 10.42
N GLU A 308 -6.78 -16.18 9.24
CA GLU A 308 -7.26 -17.50 8.83
C GLU A 308 -6.14 -18.53 8.78
N LEU A 309 -4.99 -18.16 8.22
CA LEU A 309 -3.83 -19.03 8.15
C LEU A 309 -3.31 -19.40 9.55
N LEU A 310 -3.21 -18.42 10.47
CA LEU A 310 -2.74 -18.67 11.83
C LEU A 310 -3.71 -19.54 12.63
N LYS A 311 -5.01 -19.42 12.41
CA LYS A 311 -5.99 -20.34 13.02
C LYS A 311 -5.75 -21.78 12.59
N ILE A 312 -5.46 -22.01 11.32
CA ILE A 312 -5.19 -23.36 10.78
C ILE A 312 -3.89 -23.91 11.34
N VAL A 313 -2.80 -23.13 11.24
CA VAL A 313 -1.46 -23.54 11.70
C VAL A 313 -1.45 -23.79 13.22
N GLY A 314 -2.10 -22.92 13.98
CA GLY A 314 -2.24 -23.03 15.43
C GLY A 314 -3.27 -24.04 15.90
N LYS A 315 -3.99 -24.71 14.97
CA LYS A 315 -5.11 -25.64 15.29
C LYS A 315 -6.12 -25.03 16.28
N LYS A 316 -6.38 -23.71 16.17
CA LYS A 316 -7.24 -22.98 17.09
C LYS A 316 -8.71 -23.26 16.80
N LYS A 317 -9.51 -23.31 17.88
CA LYS A 317 -10.96 -23.54 17.79
C LYS A 317 -11.68 -22.30 17.23
N ASP A 318 -12.88 -22.49 16.71
CA ASP A 318 -13.77 -21.40 16.28
C ASP A 318 -14.52 -20.82 17.52
N ASP A 319 -13.75 -20.16 18.41
CA ASP A 319 -14.29 -19.36 19.50
C ASP A 319 -14.18 -17.87 19.15
N PRO A 320 -15.29 -17.10 19.23
CA PRO A 320 -15.29 -15.69 18.86
C PRO A 320 -14.35 -14.82 19.71
N TYR A 321 -14.21 -15.14 21.00
CA TYR A 321 -13.33 -14.40 21.90
C TYR A 321 -11.85 -14.65 21.58
N GLU A 322 -11.45 -15.93 21.45
CA GLU A 322 -10.06 -16.30 21.08
C GLU A 322 -9.71 -15.74 19.69
N SER A 323 -10.66 -15.80 18.75
CA SER A 323 -10.51 -15.20 17.42
C SER A 323 -10.31 -13.68 17.48
N THR A 324 -10.99 -13.01 18.39
CA THR A 324 -10.86 -11.56 18.60
C THR A 324 -9.49 -11.22 19.20
N LEU A 325 -9.03 -11.96 20.20
CA LEU A 325 -7.69 -11.76 20.77
C LEU A 325 -6.58 -11.97 19.73
N LEU A 326 -6.68 -13.03 18.92
CA LEU A 326 -5.75 -13.28 17.82
C LEU A 326 -5.72 -12.12 16.82
N LEU A 327 -6.88 -11.58 16.45
CA LEU A 327 -6.92 -10.46 15.51
C LEU A 327 -6.36 -9.16 16.11
N ILE A 328 -6.64 -8.87 17.39
CA ILE A 328 -6.04 -7.74 18.12
C ILE A 328 -4.51 -7.90 18.17
N ASN A 329 -4.03 -9.11 18.46
CA ASN A 329 -2.61 -9.44 18.47
C ASN A 329 -1.94 -9.13 17.12
N LEU A 330 -2.53 -9.61 16.01
CA LEU A 330 -2.03 -9.33 14.66
C LEU A 330 -2.00 -7.83 14.35
N ILE A 331 -3.04 -7.11 14.73
CA ILE A 331 -3.10 -5.66 14.53
C ILE A 331 -2.04 -4.96 15.37
N PHE A 332 -1.87 -5.34 16.63
CA PHE A 332 -0.83 -4.78 17.50
C PHE A 332 0.57 -4.97 16.91
N GLN A 333 0.87 -6.19 16.45
CA GLN A 333 2.14 -6.49 15.82
C GLN A 333 2.38 -5.66 14.54
N MET A 334 1.36 -5.53 13.68
CA MET A 334 1.52 -4.81 12.41
C MET A 334 1.54 -3.29 12.57
N HIS A 335 0.76 -2.77 13.51
CA HIS A 335 0.57 -1.33 13.69
C HIS A 335 1.63 -0.72 14.61
N ALA A 336 2.08 -1.45 15.61
CA ALA A 336 2.94 -0.93 16.66
C ALA A 336 4.04 -1.93 17.08
N TYR A 337 4.76 -2.50 16.11
CA TYR A 337 5.73 -3.57 16.29
C TYR A 337 6.75 -3.33 17.42
N LYS A 338 7.27 -2.09 17.54
CA LYS A 338 8.20 -1.70 18.60
C LYS A 338 7.61 -1.98 19.99
N TYR A 339 6.38 -1.55 20.22
CA TYR A 339 5.71 -1.70 21.52
C TYR A 339 5.16 -3.11 21.72
N TYR A 340 4.85 -3.82 20.63
CA TYR A 340 4.54 -5.24 20.67
C TYR A 340 5.72 -6.06 21.22
N VAL A 341 6.93 -5.80 20.76
CA VAL A 341 8.15 -6.46 21.27
C VAL A 341 8.41 -6.06 22.73
N GLU A 342 8.27 -4.79 23.06
CA GLU A 342 8.40 -4.30 24.44
C GLU A 342 7.37 -4.95 25.39
N PHE A 343 6.14 -5.15 24.93
CA PHE A 343 5.08 -5.81 25.67
C PHE A 343 5.42 -7.28 25.97
N LEU A 344 6.04 -7.97 25.03
CA LEU A 344 6.52 -9.35 25.20
C LEU A 344 7.71 -9.45 26.14
N ASP A 345 8.73 -8.60 25.92
CA ASP A 345 10.01 -8.67 26.63
C ASP A 345 9.86 -8.35 28.14
N ASN A 346 8.94 -7.47 28.49
CA ASN A 346 8.68 -7.08 29.88
C ASN A 346 7.57 -7.92 30.55
N GLU A 347 7.10 -8.97 29.88
CA GLU A 347 6.14 -9.92 30.43
C GLU A 347 4.88 -9.27 31.04
N TYR A 348 4.28 -8.30 30.36
CA TYR A 348 3.04 -7.63 30.79
C TYR A 348 1.82 -8.58 30.75
N SER A 349 1.88 -9.62 31.59
CA SER A 349 0.97 -10.77 31.57
C SER A 349 -0.27 -10.62 32.46
N ASN A 350 -0.34 -9.59 33.26
CA ASN A 350 -1.45 -9.35 34.19
C ASN A 350 -2.03 -7.93 34.09
N ALA A 351 -3.17 -7.69 34.73
CA ALA A 351 -3.85 -6.42 34.65
C ALA A 351 -3.07 -5.26 35.26
N GLU A 352 -2.27 -5.50 36.27
CA GLU A 352 -1.49 -4.48 37.00
C GLU A 352 -0.32 -3.98 36.13
N ASN A 353 0.46 -4.91 35.58
CA ASN A 353 1.54 -4.61 34.66
C ASN A 353 1.03 -3.96 33.36
N PHE A 354 -0.18 -4.33 32.90
CA PHE A 354 -0.78 -3.71 31.73
C PHE A 354 -1.17 -2.24 31.99
N GLU A 355 -1.72 -1.92 33.17
CA GLU A 355 -2.00 -0.52 33.53
C GLU A 355 -0.72 0.32 33.65
N GLU A 356 0.37 -0.29 34.12
CA GLU A 356 1.67 0.37 34.13
C GLU A 356 2.18 0.64 32.70
N PHE A 357 2.14 -0.35 31.81
CA PHE A 357 2.48 -0.20 30.40
C PHE A 357 1.63 0.89 29.73
N LYS A 358 0.31 0.87 29.99
CA LYS A 358 -0.62 1.84 29.45
C LYS A 358 -0.31 3.25 29.92
N LYS A 359 0.00 3.44 31.19
CA LYS A 359 0.37 4.72 31.78
C LYS A 359 1.70 5.25 31.21
N ASP A 360 2.69 4.36 31.05
CA ASP A 360 4.00 4.71 30.46
C ASP A 360 3.87 5.13 28.98
N LYS A 361 2.85 4.64 28.28
CA LYS A 361 2.58 4.90 26.86
C LYS A 361 1.37 5.79 26.61
N ASP A 362 0.88 6.54 27.62
CA ASP A 362 -0.32 7.36 27.51
C ASP A 362 -0.20 8.47 26.44
N GLU A 363 0.99 9.01 26.23
CA GLU A 363 1.28 10.02 25.19
C GLU A 363 1.37 9.41 23.76
N VAL A 364 1.34 8.08 23.63
CA VAL A 364 1.46 7.40 22.33
C VAL A 364 0.08 7.20 21.71
N GLU A 365 -0.44 8.22 21.03
CA GLU A 365 -1.79 8.24 20.47
C GLU A 365 -2.15 7.01 19.63
N TYR A 366 -1.23 6.49 18.84
CA TYR A 366 -1.52 5.34 17.97
C TYR A 366 -1.63 3.99 18.70
N LEU A 367 -1.31 3.90 20.01
CA LEU A 367 -1.58 2.73 20.84
C LEU A 367 -2.98 2.75 21.48
N GLN A 368 -3.59 3.93 21.59
CA GLN A 368 -4.87 4.08 22.26
C GLN A 368 -5.98 3.16 21.69
N PRO A 369 -6.11 2.97 20.38
CA PRO A 369 -7.12 2.05 19.85
C PRO A 369 -6.96 0.60 20.33
N ILE A 370 -5.70 0.15 20.55
CA ILE A 370 -5.41 -1.21 21.05
C ILE A 370 -5.81 -1.30 22.52
N PHE A 371 -5.47 -0.28 23.32
CA PHE A 371 -5.85 -0.21 24.73
C PHE A 371 -7.37 -0.18 24.89
N GLU A 372 -8.09 0.64 24.11
CA GLU A 372 -9.56 0.71 24.11
C GLU A 372 -10.21 -0.63 23.74
N ALA A 373 -9.64 -1.35 22.76
CA ALA A 373 -10.14 -2.67 22.38
C ALA A 373 -10.00 -3.68 23.53
N LEU A 374 -8.83 -3.76 24.16
CA LEU A 374 -8.58 -4.65 25.31
C LEU A 374 -9.43 -4.26 26.51
N ASP A 375 -9.57 -2.98 26.83
CA ASP A 375 -10.44 -2.49 27.92
C ASP A 375 -11.93 -2.79 27.65
N SER A 376 -12.36 -2.74 26.41
CA SER A 376 -13.72 -3.12 26.04
C SER A 376 -13.99 -4.60 26.29
N LEU A 377 -13.02 -5.47 26.02
CA LEU A 377 -13.10 -6.89 26.33
C LEU A 377 -13.09 -7.14 27.85
N ARG A 378 -12.32 -6.36 28.63
CA ARG A 378 -12.26 -6.45 30.11
C ARG A 378 -13.59 -6.19 30.80
N LYS A 379 -14.50 -5.43 30.17
CA LYS A 379 -15.87 -5.24 30.70
C LYS A 379 -16.69 -6.54 30.71
N THR A 380 -16.36 -7.48 29.86
CA THR A 380 -17.10 -8.75 29.71
C THR A 380 -16.36 -9.94 30.29
N ARG A 381 -15.04 -9.88 30.45
CA ARG A 381 -14.19 -10.97 30.96
C ARG A 381 -13.11 -10.47 31.91
N LYS A 382 -12.80 -11.26 32.95
CA LYS A 382 -11.88 -10.82 34.03
C LYS A 382 -10.39 -10.96 33.69
N ASN A 383 -10.00 -11.94 32.87
CA ASN A 383 -8.58 -12.25 32.63
C ASN A 383 -8.10 -11.94 31.21
N VAL A 384 -8.66 -10.91 30.59
CA VAL A 384 -8.37 -10.58 29.18
C VAL A 384 -6.88 -10.37 28.92
N ILE A 385 -6.16 -9.70 29.82
CA ILE A 385 -4.75 -9.38 29.61
C ILE A 385 -3.90 -10.65 29.68
N GLY A 386 -4.16 -11.55 30.65
CA GLY A 386 -3.47 -12.83 30.71
C GLY A 386 -3.74 -13.72 29.49
N ASP A 387 -4.99 -13.76 29.03
CA ASP A 387 -5.38 -14.49 27.84
C ASP A 387 -4.72 -13.89 26.58
N PHE A 388 -4.66 -12.56 26.48
CA PHE A 388 -4.02 -11.84 25.40
C PHE A 388 -2.50 -12.06 25.37
N TYR A 389 -1.83 -11.96 26.52
CA TYR A 389 -0.40 -12.25 26.61
C TYR A 389 -0.08 -13.69 26.20
N LYS A 390 -0.89 -14.66 26.66
CA LYS A 390 -0.76 -16.05 26.25
C LYS A 390 -0.94 -16.20 24.73
N GLU A 391 -1.95 -15.54 24.17
CA GLU A 391 -2.19 -15.54 22.73
C GLU A 391 -0.98 -15.01 21.94
N ILE A 392 -0.39 -13.91 22.39
CA ILE A 392 0.82 -13.34 21.80
C ILE A 392 1.97 -14.35 21.84
N LYS A 393 2.22 -14.98 23.00
CA LYS A 393 3.31 -15.94 23.19
C LYS A 393 3.15 -17.18 22.30
N ASP A 394 1.93 -17.70 22.22
CA ASP A 394 1.61 -18.89 21.41
C ASP A 394 1.71 -18.63 19.89
N THR A 395 1.50 -17.39 19.45
CA THR A 395 1.47 -17.03 18.02
C THR A 395 2.72 -16.32 17.54
N SER A 396 3.60 -15.82 18.42
CA SER A 396 4.78 -15.03 18.06
C SER A 396 5.70 -15.74 17.05
N VAL A 397 5.88 -17.05 17.16
CA VAL A 397 6.69 -17.86 16.24
C VAL A 397 5.97 -18.05 14.89
N ALA A 398 4.67 -18.29 14.90
CA ALA A 398 3.89 -18.53 13.68
C ALA A 398 3.67 -17.25 12.86
N VAL A 399 3.53 -16.11 13.53
CA VAL A 399 3.32 -14.80 12.89
C VAL A 399 4.57 -14.36 12.15
N SER A 400 5.77 -14.63 12.65
CA SER A 400 7.02 -14.32 11.94
C SER A 400 7.14 -15.02 10.58
N LEU A 401 6.41 -16.12 10.36
CA LEU A 401 6.36 -16.84 9.08
C LEU A 401 5.39 -16.21 8.06
N VAL A 402 4.46 -15.37 8.50
CA VAL A 402 3.35 -14.88 7.68
C VAL A 402 3.41 -13.37 7.41
N THR A 403 4.06 -12.60 8.27
CA THR A 403 4.10 -11.12 8.20
C THR A 403 5.23 -10.58 7.31
N THR A 404 5.57 -11.26 6.24
CA THR A 404 6.61 -10.86 5.29
C THR A 404 6.14 -9.84 4.27
N SER A 405 5.58 -8.71 4.66
CA SER A 405 5.17 -7.71 3.68
C SER A 405 5.91 -6.38 3.77
N SER A 406 6.89 -6.31 4.58
CA SER A 406 7.99 -5.34 4.51
C SER A 406 9.30 -6.06 4.82
N ASP A 407 9.50 -7.22 4.15
CA ASP A 407 10.80 -7.87 4.07
C ASP A 407 11.78 -7.02 3.25
N ARG A 408 12.10 -5.87 3.77
CA ARG A 408 13.52 -5.60 3.84
C ARG A 408 14.01 -6.55 4.95
N LYS A 409 14.74 -7.65 4.62
CA LYS A 409 15.71 -8.24 5.55
C LYS A 409 16.30 -7.06 6.29
N PRO A 410 16.30 -7.04 7.65
CA PRO A 410 16.83 -5.90 8.37
C PRO A 410 18.18 -5.60 7.75
N ALA A 411 18.33 -4.39 7.17
CA ALA A 411 19.46 -4.07 6.35
C ALA A 411 20.72 -4.40 7.17
N LYS A 412 21.67 -5.10 6.57
CA LYS A 412 22.84 -5.61 7.29
C LYS A 412 23.61 -4.43 7.87
N ILE A 413 23.81 -4.40 9.20
CA ILE A 413 24.68 -3.39 9.80
C ILE A 413 26.10 -3.61 9.31
N THR A 414 26.67 -2.59 8.71
CA THR A 414 28.00 -2.66 8.07
C THR A 414 29.04 -1.80 8.76
N ARG A 415 28.60 -0.86 9.62
CA ARG A 415 29.50 0.07 10.28
C ARG A 415 28.89 0.60 11.57
N VAL A 416 29.71 0.74 12.60
CA VAL A 416 29.33 1.35 13.87
C VAL A 416 30.27 2.49 14.22
N PHE A 417 29.72 3.53 14.82
CA PHE A 417 30.45 4.67 15.36
C PHE A 417 30.14 4.74 16.86
N VAL A 418 31.15 4.66 17.70
CA VAL A 418 31.01 4.59 19.17
C VAL A 418 32.06 5.48 19.81
N PHE A 419 31.63 6.58 20.44
CA PHE A 419 32.49 7.54 21.18
C PHE A 419 33.68 8.09 20.38
N GLY A 420 33.51 8.33 19.09
CA GLY A 420 34.55 8.82 18.21
C GLY A 420 35.29 7.75 17.41
N ASP A 421 35.17 6.47 17.79
CA ASP A 421 35.79 5.34 17.10
C ASP A 421 34.83 4.79 16.05
N GLU A 422 35.29 4.63 14.82
CA GLU A 422 34.55 4.01 13.71
C GLU A 422 35.08 2.62 13.44
N LYS A 423 34.18 1.62 13.35
CA LYS A 423 34.53 0.23 13.06
C LYS A 423 33.60 -0.35 11.99
N PRO A 424 34.13 -0.93 10.88
CA PRO A 424 33.37 -1.80 10.02
C PRO A 424 33.01 -3.10 10.74
N VAL A 425 31.77 -3.59 10.51
CA VAL A 425 31.27 -4.82 11.13
C VAL A 425 30.59 -5.69 10.08
N GLU A 426 30.65 -7.01 10.29
CA GLU A 426 30.07 -7.97 9.35
C GLU A 426 28.66 -8.40 9.73
N SER A 427 28.23 -8.10 10.95
CA SER A 427 26.90 -8.50 11.47
C SER A 427 26.40 -7.59 12.59
N GLY A 428 25.07 -7.58 12.79
CA GLY A 428 24.47 -6.90 13.95
C GLY A 428 24.88 -7.51 15.30
N VAL A 429 25.39 -8.75 15.34
CA VAL A 429 25.95 -9.37 16.56
C VAL A 429 27.30 -8.74 16.87
N GLU A 430 28.16 -8.60 15.89
CA GLU A 430 29.44 -7.91 16.07
C GLU A 430 29.25 -6.45 16.46
N ALA A 431 28.25 -5.78 15.84
CA ALA A 431 27.90 -4.41 16.16
C ALA A 431 27.55 -4.22 17.63
N ILE A 432 26.68 -5.08 18.20
CA ILE A 432 26.29 -4.95 19.61
C ILE A 432 27.44 -5.30 20.55
N CYS A 433 28.22 -6.36 20.28
CA CYS A 433 29.37 -6.72 21.09
C CYS A 433 30.37 -5.57 21.18
N TYR A 434 30.78 -5.03 20.05
CA TYR A 434 31.70 -3.89 20.00
C TYR A 434 31.15 -2.66 20.74
N THR A 435 29.87 -2.35 20.52
CA THR A 435 29.24 -1.18 21.17
C THR A 435 29.21 -1.36 22.69
N VAL A 436 28.83 -2.53 23.20
CA VAL A 436 28.77 -2.80 24.64
C VAL A 436 30.18 -2.81 25.26
N GLU A 437 31.16 -3.42 24.60
CA GLU A 437 32.57 -3.39 25.03
C GLU A 437 33.04 -1.94 25.20
N LYS A 438 32.83 -1.07 24.24
CA LYS A 438 33.23 0.33 24.30
C LYS A 438 32.50 1.12 25.39
N ILE A 439 31.23 0.83 25.65
CA ILE A 439 30.50 1.45 26.76
C ILE A 439 31.12 1.04 28.11
N LEU A 440 31.37 -0.26 28.30
CA LEU A 440 31.96 -0.77 29.53
C LEU A 440 33.40 -0.30 29.73
N GLU A 441 34.21 -0.21 28.68
CA GLU A 441 35.56 0.39 28.73
C GLU A 441 35.54 1.88 29.14
N LYS A 442 34.57 2.64 28.66
CA LYS A 442 34.42 4.06 29.00
C LYS A 442 33.94 4.28 30.44
N TYR A 443 33.15 3.35 30.99
CA TYR A 443 32.55 3.45 32.31
C TYR A 443 32.93 2.30 33.24
N PRO A 444 34.23 2.05 33.52
CA PRO A 444 34.68 0.89 34.27
C PRO A 444 34.12 0.79 35.70
N ALA A 445 33.87 1.93 36.34
CA ALA A 445 33.27 1.96 37.68
C ALA A 445 31.79 1.54 37.73
N LYS A 446 31.12 1.46 36.57
CA LYS A 446 29.70 1.11 36.46
C LYS A 446 29.48 -0.35 35.99
N ILE A 447 30.52 -1.12 35.70
CA ILE A 447 30.40 -2.46 35.13
C ILE A 447 29.56 -3.37 36.02
N ASP A 448 29.85 -3.42 37.35
CA ASP A 448 29.09 -4.26 38.28
C ASP A 448 27.62 -3.84 38.41
N GLU A 449 27.34 -2.53 38.31
CA GLU A 449 25.98 -2.02 38.32
C GLU A 449 25.23 -2.40 37.02
N VAL A 450 25.90 -2.34 35.87
CA VAL A 450 25.34 -2.78 34.56
C VAL A 450 25.04 -4.29 34.63
N ILE A 451 25.95 -5.12 35.12
CA ILE A 451 25.75 -6.55 35.22
C ILE A 451 24.57 -6.89 36.15
N LYS A 452 24.48 -6.21 37.30
CA LYS A 452 23.40 -6.38 38.27
C LYS A 452 22.01 -5.97 37.72
N ASN A 453 21.93 -4.85 37.03
CA ASN A 453 20.67 -4.29 36.55
C ASN A 453 20.28 -4.73 35.11
N SER A 454 21.19 -5.42 34.43
CA SER A 454 20.99 -5.98 33.09
C SER A 454 21.15 -7.50 33.08
N ASP A 455 20.93 -8.17 34.20
CA ASP A 455 21.15 -9.57 34.38
C ASP A 455 20.35 -10.49 33.46
N THR A 456 19.30 -9.96 32.82
CA THR A 456 18.53 -10.66 31.79
C THR A 456 19.32 -10.92 30.51
N TYR A 457 20.35 -10.13 30.19
CA TYR A 457 21.14 -10.27 28.96
C TYR A 457 22.65 -10.01 29.12
N ILE A 458 23.13 -9.62 30.31
CA ILE A 458 24.55 -9.54 30.64
C ILE A 458 24.82 -10.32 31.95
N THR A 459 25.86 -11.16 31.98
CA THR A 459 26.20 -11.95 33.15
C THR A 459 27.70 -12.27 33.18
N ILE A 460 28.22 -12.57 34.37
CA ILE A 460 29.53 -13.20 34.57
C ILE A 460 29.41 -14.70 34.83
N ASP A 461 28.20 -15.22 34.91
CA ASP A 461 27.94 -16.66 35.13
C ASP A 461 27.84 -17.38 33.77
N GLU A 462 28.88 -18.18 33.47
CA GLU A 462 28.95 -18.97 32.26
C GLU A 462 27.83 -20.03 32.16
N THR A 463 27.32 -20.50 33.29
CA THR A 463 26.31 -21.56 33.34
C THR A 463 24.88 -21.07 33.18
N ARG A 464 24.67 -19.75 33.14
CA ARG A 464 23.33 -19.18 33.00
C ARG A 464 22.64 -19.60 31.71
N ASN A 465 21.51 -20.24 31.85
CA ASN A 465 20.76 -20.84 30.78
C ASN A 465 19.37 -20.16 30.68
N SER A 466 19.20 -19.31 29.69
CA SER A 466 17.90 -18.74 29.30
C SER A 466 17.83 -18.66 27.77
N SER A 467 16.67 -18.51 27.24
CA SER A 467 16.48 -18.39 25.76
C SER A 467 17.33 -17.30 25.09
N ILE A 468 17.71 -16.27 25.86
CA ILE A 468 18.58 -15.17 25.37
C ILE A 468 20.05 -15.63 25.39
N PHE A 469 20.46 -16.39 26.39
CA PHE A 469 21.84 -16.89 26.54
C PHE A 469 22.16 -18.14 25.70
N GLU A 470 21.20 -18.73 24.99
CA GLU A 470 21.49 -19.75 23.96
C GLU A 470 22.42 -19.21 22.85
N ARG A 471 22.45 -17.89 22.65
CA ARG A 471 23.34 -17.18 21.69
C ARG A 471 24.27 -16.20 22.42
N LYS A 472 24.85 -16.61 23.54
CA LYS A 472 25.78 -15.76 24.29
C LYS A 472 27.09 -15.53 23.56
N LYS A 473 27.65 -14.33 23.76
CA LYS A 473 28.97 -13.92 23.28
C LYS A 473 29.82 -13.44 24.43
N GLU A 474 31.09 -13.83 24.41
CA GLU A 474 32.08 -13.32 25.36
C GLU A 474 32.48 -11.90 24.97
N LEU A 475 32.46 -10.98 25.93
CA LEU A 475 32.98 -9.63 25.80
C LEU A 475 34.35 -9.52 26.46
N LYS A 476 35.30 -8.87 25.79
CA LYS A 476 36.64 -8.59 26.30
C LYS A 476 36.71 -7.11 26.70
N VAL A 477 36.57 -6.83 27.98
CA VAL A 477 36.67 -5.48 28.53
C VAL A 477 38.03 -5.29 29.13
N SER A 478 38.83 -4.35 28.62
CA SER A 478 40.27 -4.20 28.90
C SER A 478 40.62 -3.94 30.38
N ASN A 479 39.69 -3.50 31.19
CA ASN A 479 39.90 -3.11 32.59
C ASN A 479 38.99 -3.90 33.58
N TYR A 480 38.60 -5.13 33.23
CA TYR A 480 37.76 -5.96 34.10
C TYR A 480 38.27 -7.38 34.15
N ASP A 481 38.48 -7.90 35.37
CA ASP A 481 39.17 -9.20 35.60
C ASP A 481 38.31 -10.42 35.32
N LYS A 482 37.00 -10.27 35.11
CA LYS A 482 36.09 -11.37 34.86
C LYS A 482 35.58 -11.34 33.43
N THR A 483 35.34 -12.51 32.85
CA THR A 483 34.68 -12.64 31.55
C THR A 483 33.20 -12.24 31.66
N ILE A 484 32.76 -11.37 30.78
CA ILE A 484 31.37 -10.93 30.68
C ILE A 484 30.71 -11.67 29.51
N TYR A 485 29.56 -12.24 29.74
CA TYR A 485 28.75 -12.88 28.69
C TYR A 485 27.54 -12.02 28.32
N LEU A 486 27.40 -11.73 27.04
CA LEU A 486 26.28 -10.99 26.46
C LEU A 486 25.34 -11.96 25.76
N GLY A 487 24.10 -12.04 26.20
CA GLY A 487 23.01 -12.68 25.48
C GLY A 487 22.52 -11.76 24.35
N VAL A 488 22.46 -12.27 23.12
CA VAL A 488 22.20 -11.45 21.93
C VAL A 488 20.86 -11.79 21.31
N HIS A 489 19.96 -10.82 21.26
CA HIS A 489 18.69 -10.93 20.53
C HIS A 489 18.88 -11.06 19.02
N SER A 490 17.90 -11.68 18.33
CA SER A 490 17.97 -11.88 16.88
C SER A 490 17.76 -10.58 16.07
N GLY A 491 16.93 -9.65 16.54
CA GLY A 491 16.57 -8.42 15.82
C GLY A 491 17.47 -7.22 16.13
N HIS A 492 17.64 -6.28 15.18
CA HIS A 492 18.41 -5.03 15.38
C HIS A 492 17.77 -4.11 16.41
N VAL A 493 16.43 -3.99 16.40
CA VAL A 493 15.67 -3.15 17.35
C VAL A 493 15.89 -3.61 18.79
N ALA A 494 15.85 -4.94 19.03
CA ALA A 494 16.10 -5.50 20.35
C ALA A 494 17.55 -5.25 20.82
N LYS A 495 18.54 -5.35 19.91
CA LYS A 495 19.94 -5.01 20.21
C LYS A 495 20.11 -3.53 20.59
N ILE A 496 19.44 -2.64 19.87
CA ILE A 496 19.44 -1.20 20.18
C ILE A 496 18.80 -0.95 21.55
N SER A 497 17.71 -1.63 21.87
CA SER A 497 17.08 -1.53 23.20
C SER A 497 17.98 -2.00 24.33
N GLN A 498 18.76 -3.07 24.11
CA GLN A 498 19.78 -3.51 25.07
C GLN A 498 20.83 -2.41 25.31
N ILE A 499 21.34 -1.80 24.25
CA ILE A 499 22.33 -0.71 24.36
C ILE A 499 21.74 0.49 25.11
N LYS A 500 20.51 0.90 24.81
CA LYS A 500 19.85 2.01 25.49
C LYS A 500 19.71 1.78 26.99
N ARG A 501 19.34 0.57 27.42
CA ARG A 501 19.28 0.20 28.83
C ARG A 501 20.64 0.34 29.51
N ILE A 502 21.71 -0.14 28.87
CA ILE A 502 23.07 0.00 29.41
C ILE A 502 23.44 1.47 29.53
N LEU A 503 23.16 2.29 28.51
CA LEU A 503 23.44 3.72 28.52
C LEU A 503 22.68 4.46 29.63
N THR A 504 21.43 4.07 29.89
CA THR A 504 20.66 4.63 31.03
C THR A 504 21.30 4.29 32.38
N ILE A 505 21.82 3.06 32.55
CA ILE A 505 22.50 2.66 33.81
C ILE A 505 23.81 3.44 34.02
N VAL A 506 24.54 3.69 32.92
CA VAL A 506 25.80 4.45 33.02
C VAL A 506 25.60 5.97 32.97
N ASP A 507 24.36 6.45 32.90
CA ASP A 507 23.98 7.87 32.90
C ASP A 507 24.59 8.64 31.71
N HIS A 508 24.51 8.05 30.51
CA HIS A 508 25.05 8.62 29.29
C HIS A 508 23.93 9.14 28.37
N GLU A 509 23.90 10.45 28.13
CA GLU A 509 22.86 11.17 27.39
C GLU A 509 23.34 11.72 26.04
N SER A 510 24.24 11.09 25.32
CA SER A 510 24.72 11.69 24.07
C SER A 510 24.45 10.86 22.83
N ASN A 511 24.45 11.55 21.66
CA ASN A 511 24.33 10.94 20.33
C ASN A 511 25.66 10.36 19.81
N ASP A 512 26.56 9.93 20.69
CA ASP A 512 27.92 9.48 20.35
C ASP A 512 27.95 8.04 19.83
N ILE A 513 26.79 7.38 19.70
CA ILE A 513 26.69 6.01 19.21
C ILE A 513 25.72 5.96 18.02
N LYS A 514 26.25 5.54 16.86
CA LYS A 514 25.49 5.41 15.62
C LYS A 514 25.81 4.13 14.91
N TRP A 515 24.80 3.49 14.36
CA TRP A 515 24.95 2.33 13.50
C TRP A 515 24.54 2.68 12.09
N TYR A 516 25.23 2.14 11.09
CA TYR A 516 24.93 2.33 9.67
C TYR A 516 24.70 0.99 9.01
N ASP A 517 23.69 0.92 8.21
CA ASP A 517 23.38 -0.28 7.43
C ASP A 517 24.02 -0.25 6.03
N GLU A 518 23.80 -1.31 5.25
CA GLU A 518 24.30 -1.45 3.87
C GLU A 518 23.74 -0.38 2.90
N ASN A 519 22.62 0.25 3.23
CA ASN A 519 22.00 1.33 2.48
C ASN A 519 22.51 2.72 2.93
N LYS A 520 23.45 2.76 3.89
CA LYS A 520 23.96 3.97 4.55
C LYS A 520 22.89 4.73 5.37
N GLU A 521 21.75 4.10 5.67
CA GLU A 521 20.79 4.64 6.62
C GLU A 521 21.38 4.61 8.03
N GLN A 522 21.28 5.75 8.74
CA GLN A 522 21.77 5.90 10.10
C GLN A 522 20.73 5.42 11.09
N TRP A 523 21.15 4.56 12.02
CA TRP A 523 20.36 4.09 13.14
C TRP A 523 20.82 4.80 14.41
N ASP A 524 20.11 5.85 14.82
CA ASP A 524 20.47 6.60 16.01
C ASP A 524 20.15 5.82 17.29
N ILE A 525 21.14 5.74 18.17
CA ILE A 525 21.00 5.19 19.51
C ILE A 525 20.89 6.37 20.46
N ILE A 526 19.68 6.95 20.54
CA ILE A 526 19.37 8.07 21.42
C ILE A 526 18.85 7.51 22.74
N THR A 527 19.45 7.96 23.85
CA THR A 527 18.87 7.79 25.19
C THR A 527 17.87 8.92 25.45
N LYS A 528 16.60 8.59 25.51
CA LYS A 528 15.58 9.28 26.27
C LYS A 528 14.64 8.26 26.83
#